data_4255328b1b5378eeff71eed0651a8283
#
_entry.id   4255328b1b5378eeff71eed0651a8283
#
_cell.length_a   1.000
_cell.length_b   1.000
_cell.length_c   1.000
_cell.angle_alpha   90.00
_cell.angle_beta   90.00
_cell.angle_gamma   90.00
#
_symmetry.space_group_name_H-M   'P 1'
#
loop_
_entity.id
_entity.type
_entity.pdbx_description
1 polymer ?
#
loop_
_entity_poly.entity_id
_entity_poly.type
_entity_poly.pdbx_seq_one_letter_code
_entity_poly.pdbx_strand_id
1 'polypeptide(L)'
;MDIPALHTLTNGIIIGICLSISFGLVCFKQMAHAINPKYRRACHFFIAASLIIAAGHLAELLVDGFGVYRSLDLFSILVLVLASSQALMFTFMLILLFDSRYVTFANVMKHAAPSLVFILLYVVSCCICLLYTSDAADDL
;
A
#
# COMPACT_ATOMS: atom_id res chain seq x y z
N MET A 1 18.69 -12.41 -19.70
CA MET A 1 17.53 -12.50 -18.78
C MET A 1 16.55 -11.42 -19.22
N ASP A 2 15.37 -11.80 -19.64
CA ASP A 2 14.42 -10.87 -20.20
C ASP A 2 13.89 -9.93 -19.12
N ILE A 3 13.73 -8.64 -19.46
CA ILE A 3 13.25 -7.59 -18.51
C ILE A 3 11.96 -8.01 -17.78
N PRO A 4 10.95 -8.61 -18.46
CA PRO A 4 9.74 -9.09 -17.79
C PRO A 4 10.02 -10.18 -16.74
N ALA A 5 10.92 -11.10 -17.04
CA ALA A 5 11.28 -12.18 -16.09
C ALA A 5 11.98 -11.64 -14.83
N LEU A 6 12.83 -10.62 -15.00
CA LEU A 6 13.47 -9.95 -13.86
C LEU A 6 12.45 -9.23 -12.99
N HIS A 7 11.49 -8.53 -13.59
CA HIS A 7 10.41 -7.84 -12.87
C HIS A 7 9.56 -8.81 -12.06
N THR A 8 9.11 -9.91 -12.67
CA THR A 8 8.34 -10.96 -11.99
C THR A 8 9.11 -11.58 -10.83
N LEU A 9 10.39 -11.87 -11.02
CA LEU A 9 11.25 -12.41 -9.97
C LEU A 9 11.39 -11.43 -8.80
N THR A 10 11.62 -10.15 -9.10
CA THR A 10 11.78 -9.11 -8.09
C THR A 10 10.50 -8.97 -7.24
N ASN A 11 9.33 -8.89 -7.87
CA ASN A 11 8.04 -8.81 -7.19
C ASN A 11 7.81 -10.05 -6.31
N GLY A 12 8.11 -11.24 -6.82
CA GLY A 12 8.01 -12.48 -6.05
C GLY A 12 8.90 -12.51 -4.80
N ILE A 13 10.14 -12.03 -4.92
CA ILE A 13 11.08 -11.92 -3.79
C ILE A 13 10.55 -10.93 -2.75
N ILE A 14 10.07 -9.75 -3.16
CA ILE A 14 9.54 -8.74 -2.24
C ILE A 14 8.31 -9.29 -1.49
N ILE A 15 7.39 -9.93 -2.18
CA ILE A 15 6.22 -10.58 -1.57
C ILE A 15 6.68 -11.60 -0.53
N GLY A 16 7.62 -12.48 -0.89
CA GLY A 16 8.15 -13.51 0.00
C GLY A 16 8.77 -12.94 1.27
N ILE A 17 9.59 -11.89 1.14
CA ILE A 17 10.21 -11.19 2.27
C ILE A 17 9.13 -10.56 3.18
N CYS A 18 8.17 -9.83 2.61
CA CYS A 18 7.12 -9.17 3.37
C CYS A 18 6.23 -10.16 4.14
N LEU A 19 5.86 -11.28 3.52
CA LEU A 19 5.09 -12.34 4.17
C LEU A 19 5.90 -13.02 5.28
N SER A 20 7.19 -13.27 5.06
CA SER A 20 8.09 -13.86 6.07
C SER A 20 8.24 -12.96 7.28
N ILE A 21 8.42 -11.65 7.07
CA ILE A 21 8.50 -10.66 8.15
C ILE A 21 7.18 -10.62 8.91
N SER A 22 6.04 -10.55 8.22
CA SER A 22 4.71 -10.50 8.83
C SER A 22 4.46 -11.75 9.68
N PHE A 23 4.77 -12.93 9.17
CA PHE A 23 4.63 -14.19 9.88
C PHE A 23 5.55 -14.25 11.10
N GLY A 24 6.83 -13.89 10.95
CA GLY A 24 7.79 -13.83 12.06
C GLY A 24 7.33 -12.92 13.20
N LEU A 25 6.79 -11.73 12.87
CA LEU A 25 6.27 -10.80 13.87
C LEU A 25 5.00 -11.31 14.57
N VAL A 26 4.13 -12.02 13.86
CA VAL A 26 2.95 -12.67 14.45
C VAL A 26 3.38 -13.74 15.44
N CYS A 27 4.33 -14.62 15.05
CA CYS A 27 4.87 -15.65 15.91
C CYS A 27 5.58 -15.05 17.14
N PHE A 28 6.41 -14.02 16.94
CA PHE A 28 7.10 -13.33 18.03
C PHE A 28 6.11 -12.72 19.03
N LYS A 29 5.04 -12.09 18.54
CA LYS A 29 3.98 -11.52 19.39
C LYS A 29 3.27 -12.58 20.22
N GLN A 30 3.07 -13.78 19.70
CA GLN A 30 2.46 -14.91 20.45
C GLN A 30 3.39 -15.40 21.55
N MET A 31 4.69 -15.45 21.30
CA MET A 31 5.70 -15.89 22.27
C MET A 31 5.97 -14.87 23.38
N ALA A 32 5.82 -13.58 23.08
CA ALA A 32 6.19 -12.50 23.97
C ALA A 32 4.97 -11.86 24.68
N HIS A 33 4.22 -12.65 25.43
CA HIS A 33 3.10 -12.17 26.28
C HIS A 33 3.51 -11.05 27.26
N ALA A 34 4.79 -10.90 27.55
CA ALA A 34 5.37 -9.91 28.47
C ALA A 34 5.79 -8.58 27.81
N ILE A 35 5.55 -8.42 26.48
CA ILE A 35 6.00 -7.22 25.77
C ILE A 35 5.14 -6.01 26.15
N ASN A 36 5.84 -4.89 26.35
CA ASN A 36 5.24 -3.56 26.56
C ASN A 36 4.17 -3.27 25.45
N PRO A 37 2.97 -2.78 25.82
CA PRO A 37 1.89 -2.50 24.87
C PRO A 37 2.27 -1.56 23.72
N LYS A 38 3.30 -0.72 23.89
CA LYS A 38 3.86 0.10 22.79
C LYS A 38 4.40 -0.75 21.65
N TYR A 39 5.26 -1.72 21.96
CA TYR A 39 5.85 -2.61 20.96
C TYR A 39 4.79 -3.46 20.26
N ARG A 40 3.78 -3.91 21.00
CA ARG A 40 2.67 -4.66 20.42
C ARG A 40 1.90 -3.85 19.37
N ARG A 41 1.66 -2.56 19.63
CA ARG A 41 1.02 -1.66 18.65
C ARG A 41 1.93 -1.41 17.43
N ALA A 42 3.24 -1.17 17.67
CA ALA A 42 4.21 -0.99 16.60
C ALA A 42 4.30 -2.24 15.69
N CYS A 43 4.29 -3.44 16.26
CA CYS A 43 4.25 -4.68 15.49
C CYS A 43 3.00 -4.77 14.59
N HIS A 44 1.82 -4.35 15.08
CA HIS A 44 0.62 -4.35 14.24
C HIS A 44 0.75 -3.40 13.04
N PHE A 45 1.26 -2.18 13.25
CA PHE A 45 1.50 -1.25 12.14
C PHE A 45 2.52 -1.81 11.15
N PHE A 46 3.58 -2.46 11.64
CA PHE A 46 4.60 -3.05 10.78
C PHE A 46 4.07 -4.24 9.97
N ILE A 47 3.30 -5.12 10.60
CA ILE A 47 2.61 -6.23 9.92
C ILE A 47 1.67 -5.68 8.85
N ALA A 48 0.84 -4.68 9.20
CA ALA A 48 -0.08 -4.06 8.25
C ALA A 48 0.66 -3.45 7.06
N ALA A 49 1.74 -2.69 7.30
CA ALA A 49 2.56 -2.11 6.25
C ALA A 49 3.17 -3.19 5.33
N SER A 50 3.73 -4.25 5.89
CA SER A 50 4.33 -5.35 5.12
C SER A 50 3.30 -6.09 4.27
N LEU A 51 2.08 -6.30 4.79
CA LEU A 51 0.99 -6.91 4.04
C LEU A 51 0.48 -6.00 2.92
N ILE A 52 0.43 -4.69 3.13
CA ILE A 52 0.06 -3.73 2.09
C ILE A 52 1.09 -3.75 0.94
N ILE A 53 2.39 -3.81 1.25
CA ILE A 53 3.45 -3.95 0.23
C ILE A 53 3.25 -5.25 -0.56
N ALA A 54 3.08 -6.37 0.13
CA ALA A 54 2.88 -7.66 -0.51
C ALA A 54 1.65 -7.66 -1.42
N ALA A 55 0.54 -7.04 -0.98
CA ALA A 55 -0.68 -6.91 -1.77
C ALA A 55 -0.47 -6.05 -3.03
N GLY A 56 0.30 -4.95 -2.93
CA GLY A 56 0.64 -4.10 -4.08
C GLY A 56 1.41 -4.86 -5.15
N HIS A 57 2.50 -5.52 -4.76
CA HIS A 57 3.31 -6.31 -5.69
C HIS A 57 2.56 -7.54 -6.24
N LEU A 58 1.68 -8.14 -5.45
CA LEU A 58 0.79 -9.19 -5.95
C LEU A 58 -0.19 -8.66 -6.99
N ALA A 59 -0.77 -7.48 -6.77
CA ALA A 59 -1.66 -6.84 -7.74
C ALA A 59 -0.93 -6.54 -9.06
N GLU A 60 0.33 -6.05 -9.00
CA GLU A 60 1.17 -5.88 -10.20
C GLU A 60 1.36 -7.19 -10.97
N LEU A 61 1.72 -8.28 -10.27
CA LEU A 61 1.90 -9.59 -10.91
C LEU A 61 0.60 -10.10 -11.56
N LEU A 62 -0.54 -9.87 -10.93
CA LEU A 62 -1.84 -10.28 -11.46
C LEU A 62 -2.20 -9.46 -12.70
N VAL A 63 -1.99 -8.16 -12.69
CA VAL A 63 -2.26 -7.28 -13.85
C VAL A 63 -1.37 -7.65 -15.03
N ASP A 64 -0.09 -7.87 -14.79
CA ASP A 64 0.87 -8.28 -15.83
C ASP A 64 0.53 -9.67 -16.38
N GLY A 65 0.17 -10.61 -15.51
CA GLY A 65 -0.12 -11.99 -15.88
C GLY A 65 -1.43 -12.16 -16.66
N PHE A 66 -2.44 -11.35 -16.37
CA PHE A 66 -3.75 -11.41 -17.05
C PHE A 66 -3.87 -10.47 -18.27
N GLY A 67 -2.84 -9.66 -18.56
CA GLY A 67 -2.83 -8.75 -19.71
C GLY A 67 -3.92 -7.68 -19.64
N VAL A 68 -4.34 -7.28 -18.45
CA VAL A 68 -5.45 -6.34 -18.23
C VAL A 68 -4.97 -4.89 -18.45
N TYR A 69 -4.48 -4.61 -19.63
CA TYR A 69 -4.02 -3.26 -20.00
C TYR A 69 -5.14 -2.20 -20.04
N ARG A 70 -6.40 -2.63 -20.02
CA ARG A 70 -7.56 -1.73 -20.18
C ARG A 70 -7.98 -1.00 -18.89
N SER A 71 -7.37 -1.33 -17.76
CA SER A 71 -7.65 -0.70 -16.46
C SER A 71 -6.44 0.00 -15.87
N LEU A 72 -5.54 0.55 -16.69
CA LEU A 72 -4.33 1.25 -16.25
C LEU A 72 -4.65 2.34 -15.21
N ASP A 73 -5.76 3.07 -15.39
CA ASP A 73 -6.14 4.13 -14.46
C ASP A 73 -6.57 3.58 -13.10
N LEU A 74 -7.39 2.53 -13.08
CA LEU A 74 -7.82 1.88 -11.83
C LEU A 74 -6.63 1.24 -11.10
N PHE A 75 -5.71 0.63 -11.85
CA PHE A 75 -4.50 0.06 -11.27
C PHE A 75 -3.59 1.14 -10.68
N SER A 76 -3.39 2.26 -11.38
CA SER A 76 -2.62 3.40 -10.88
C SER A 76 -3.21 3.98 -9.60
N ILE A 77 -4.54 4.09 -9.50
CA ILE A 77 -5.24 4.50 -8.29
C ILE A 77 -4.97 3.52 -7.14
N LEU A 78 -5.08 2.21 -7.41
CA LEU A 78 -4.82 1.18 -6.42
C LEU A 78 -3.39 1.27 -5.87
N VAL A 79 -2.39 1.37 -6.75
CA VAL A 79 -0.98 1.51 -6.37
C VAL A 79 -0.76 2.78 -5.54
N LEU A 80 -1.36 3.90 -5.92
CA LEU A 80 -1.25 5.16 -5.17
C LEU A 80 -1.85 5.04 -3.76
N VAL A 81 -3.00 4.39 -3.62
CA VAL A 81 -3.66 4.14 -2.32
C VAL A 81 -2.81 3.22 -1.45
N LEU A 82 -2.29 2.14 -2.02
CA LEU A 82 -1.44 1.19 -1.30
C LEU A 82 -0.12 1.83 -0.86
N ALA A 83 0.55 2.58 -1.74
CA ALA A 83 1.81 3.25 -1.43
C ALA A 83 1.65 4.31 -0.33
N SER A 84 0.59 5.14 -0.40
CA SER A 84 0.31 6.15 0.64
C SER A 84 -0.05 5.51 1.98
N SER A 85 -0.85 4.44 1.97
CA SER A 85 -1.21 3.70 3.19
C SER A 85 0.02 3.08 3.85
N GLN A 86 0.92 2.49 3.05
CA GLN A 86 2.19 1.93 3.50
C GLN A 86 3.07 3.00 4.15
N ALA A 87 3.27 4.15 3.50
CA ALA A 87 4.08 5.24 4.03
C ALA A 87 3.56 5.73 5.38
N LEU A 88 2.24 5.89 5.52
CA LEU A 88 1.59 6.25 6.77
C LEU A 88 1.82 5.20 7.86
N MET A 89 1.64 3.91 7.55
CA MET A 89 1.83 2.82 8.52
C MET A 89 3.27 2.78 9.04
N PHE A 90 4.28 2.92 8.17
CA PHE A 90 5.67 2.98 8.60
C PHE A 90 5.97 4.22 9.43
N THR A 91 5.47 5.39 9.04
CA THR A 91 5.65 6.62 9.79
C THR A 91 5.06 6.50 11.20
N PHE A 92 3.83 6.02 11.31
CA PHE A 92 3.20 5.85 12.63
C PHE A 92 3.82 4.73 13.46
N MET A 93 4.36 3.68 12.84
CA MET A 93 5.15 2.68 13.54
C MET A 93 6.37 3.32 14.22
N LEU A 94 7.14 4.14 13.49
CA LEU A 94 8.30 4.84 14.05
C LEU A 94 7.89 5.81 15.15
N ILE A 95 6.88 6.65 14.93
CA ILE A 95 6.38 7.58 15.95
C ILE A 95 5.93 6.82 17.20
N LEU A 96 5.28 5.68 17.05
CA LEU A 96 4.79 4.88 18.17
C LEU A 96 5.91 4.33 19.05
N LEU A 97 7.10 4.08 18.48
CA LEU A 97 8.27 3.64 19.23
C LEU A 97 8.84 4.78 20.11
N PHE A 98 8.80 6.03 19.63
CA PHE A 98 9.31 7.21 20.35
C PHE A 98 8.26 7.81 21.27
N ASP A 99 7.07 8.09 20.75
CA ASP A 99 5.95 8.69 21.50
C ASP A 99 4.62 7.99 21.21
N SER A 100 4.29 7.05 22.10
CA SER A 100 3.05 6.28 21.97
C SER A 100 1.78 7.09 22.23
N ARG A 101 1.88 8.29 22.80
CA ARG A 101 0.73 9.16 23.08
C ARG A 101 0.33 9.95 21.86
N TYR A 102 1.27 10.19 20.93
CA TYR A 102 1.02 10.95 19.72
C TYR A 102 0.12 10.18 18.72
N VAL A 103 0.20 8.85 18.71
CA VAL A 103 -0.55 8.00 17.78
C VAL A 103 -1.99 7.86 18.26
N THR A 104 -2.80 8.87 17.98
CA THR A 104 -4.25 8.88 18.17
C THR A 104 -4.95 8.84 16.82
N PHE A 105 -6.21 8.41 16.79
CA PHE A 105 -7.00 8.38 15.56
C PHE A 105 -7.05 9.77 14.87
N ALA A 106 -7.20 10.83 15.66
CA ALA A 106 -7.24 12.21 15.15
C ALA A 106 -5.92 12.61 14.46
N ASN A 107 -4.77 12.28 15.06
CA ASN A 107 -3.47 12.56 14.46
C ASN A 107 -3.21 11.72 13.20
N VAL A 108 -3.62 10.44 13.21
CA VAL A 108 -3.53 9.59 12.02
C VAL A 108 -4.35 10.19 10.88
N MET A 109 -5.60 10.58 11.13
CA MET A 109 -6.46 11.20 10.12
C MET A 109 -5.92 12.54 9.63
N LYS A 110 -5.36 13.37 10.52
CA LYS A 110 -4.74 14.64 10.13
C LYS A 110 -3.57 14.45 9.15
N HIS A 111 -2.75 13.43 9.34
CA HIS A 111 -1.64 13.14 8.42
C HIS A 111 -2.08 12.37 7.18
N ALA A 112 -3.17 11.60 7.27
CA ALA A 112 -3.75 10.93 6.10
C ALA A 112 -4.51 11.89 5.18
N ALA A 113 -5.04 13.00 5.71
CA ALA A 113 -5.86 13.94 4.95
C ALA A 113 -5.18 14.47 3.66
N PRO A 114 -3.91 14.92 3.64
CA PRO A 114 -3.25 15.32 2.41
C PRO A 114 -3.20 14.22 1.36
N SER A 115 -2.87 12.98 1.76
CA SER A 115 -2.84 11.83 0.85
C SER A 115 -4.22 11.53 0.27
N LEU A 116 -5.26 11.61 1.08
CA LEU A 116 -6.65 11.42 0.64
C LEU A 116 -7.07 12.50 -0.36
N VAL A 117 -6.68 13.76 -0.12
CA VAL A 117 -6.95 14.87 -1.06
C VAL A 117 -6.24 14.62 -2.40
N PHE A 118 -4.97 14.22 -2.40
CA PHE A 118 -4.24 13.90 -3.63
C PHE A 118 -4.84 12.72 -4.39
N ILE A 119 -5.24 11.66 -3.69
CA ILE A 119 -5.92 10.51 -4.30
C ILE A 119 -7.24 10.98 -4.94
N LEU A 120 -8.03 11.78 -4.24
CA LEU A 120 -9.30 12.30 -4.76
C LEU A 120 -9.09 13.17 -6.01
N LEU A 121 -8.11 14.08 -5.99
CA LEU A 121 -7.76 14.91 -7.15
C LEU A 121 -7.32 14.05 -8.35
N TYR A 122 -6.53 13.00 -8.10
CA TYR A 122 -6.10 12.09 -9.14
C TYR A 122 -7.29 11.33 -9.76
N VAL A 123 -8.20 10.80 -8.92
CA VAL A 123 -9.42 10.11 -9.39
C VAL A 123 -10.29 11.05 -10.22
N VAL A 124 -10.52 12.28 -9.76
CA VAL A 124 -11.29 13.30 -10.49
C VAL A 124 -10.63 13.60 -11.84
N SER A 125 -9.32 13.77 -11.88
CA SER A 125 -8.59 14.01 -13.14
C SER A 125 -8.73 12.84 -14.13
N CYS A 126 -8.62 11.60 -13.65
CA CYS A 126 -8.84 10.41 -14.49
C CYS A 126 -10.28 10.37 -15.03
N CYS A 127 -11.28 10.66 -14.20
CA CYS A 127 -12.68 10.70 -14.63
C CYS A 127 -12.93 11.78 -15.71
N ILE A 128 -12.34 12.96 -15.54
CA ILE A 128 -12.47 14.04 -16.53
C ILE A 128 -11.81 13.64 -17.86
N CYS A 129 -10.61 13.06 -17.81
CA CYS A 129 -9.92 12.58 -19.01
C CYS A 129 -10.74 11.50 -19.75
N LEU A 130 -11.35 10.56 -19.03
CA LEU A 130 -12.18 9.51 -19.63
C LEU A 130 -13.44 10.09 -20.28
N LEU A 131 -14.11 11.06 -19.67
CA LEU A 131 -15.27 11.74 -20.25
C LEU A 131 -14.90 12.48 -21.54
N TYR A 132 -13.79 13.25 -21.50
CA TYR A 132 -13.35 14.00 -22.68
C TYR A 132 -12.95 13.11 -23.86
N THR A 133 -12.33 11.96 -23.61
CA THR A 133 -11.97 11.01 -24.67
C THR A 133 -13.19 10.27 -25.23
N SER A 134 -14.24 10.06 -24.44
CA SER A 134 -15.49 9.45 -24.91
C SER A 134 -16.24 10.40 -25.86
N ASP A 135 -16.37 11.69 -25.51
CA ASP A 135 -17.04 12.67 -26.35
C ASP A 135 -16.31 12.86 -27.70
N ALA A 136 -14.97 12.83 -27.70
CA ALA A 136 -14.16 12.94 -28.92
C ALA A 136 -14.28 11.68 -29.85
N ALA A 137 -14.67 10.53 -29.30
CA ALA A 137 -14.86 9.31 -30.07
C ALA A 137 -16.26 9.22 -30.72
N ASP A 138 -17.25 9.91 -30.14
CA ASP A 138 -18.62 9.96 -30.69
C ASP A 138 -18.77 10.99 -31.82
N ASP A 139 -17.79 11.88 -32.00
CA ASP A 139 -17.76 12.91 -33.06
C ASP A 139 -17.03 12.44 -34.37
N LEU A 140 -16.51 11.19 -34.42
CA LEU A 140 -15.85 10.58 -35.58
C LEU A 140 -16.68 9.47 -36.23
#